data_9c6518b013343a578a146b90bff0a6ed
#
_entry.id   9c6518b013343a578a146b90bff0a6ed
#
_cell.length_a   1.000
_cell.length_b   1.000
_cell.length_c   1.000
_cell.angle_alpha   90.00
_cell.angle_beta   90.00
_cell.angle_gamma   90.00
#
_symmetry.space_group_name_H-M   'P 1'
#
loop_
_entity.id
_entity.type
_entity.pdbx_description
1 polymer ?
#
loop_
_entity_poly.entity_id
_entity_poly.type
_entity_poly.pdbx_seq_one_letter_code
_entity_poly.pdbx_strand_id
1 'polypeptide(L)'
;MVMRRTNRVLAGLFLLLLWLPMLDSIFHFDWTASLNENRRMAEWPELPRSWHGLQAYAGGLEAYYNDHFGCRKCLVQWHNKLKWSLFREKIAGDVRLLPGKDGWLYYTEGDMVDHYTGELQFTPEQLHDWQVLLEKRRDWLAKRGIKYLFVVAPDKHTIYPEYLPDWIKKVRPQTKLDQFIAYMREHSTVPLLDVRDVILAAKKNHPVYMRTDTHWNDIGAFVAYQKLVESMARQLPALKLEPLPLASFDLTNRLMPGGDLARSLGLSMTESNAWFLIPKPGLPSFTITQPPAEHPTEPVFSTNALAQGRLVIFHDSFAVNDTYAGTWSPFLGYHFNRITYLWQYNLDTAWIERDKPDIVVTEMVERFFNIDDPEKMLAREALN
;
A
#
# COMPACT_ATOMS: atom_id res chain seq x y z
N MET A 1 -24.06 -8.02 55.27
CA MET A 1 -23.34 -9.26 54.88
C MET A 1 -23.15 -9.36 53.36
N VAL A 2 -24.14 -9.02 52.54
CA VAL A 2 -24.10 -9.03 51.05
C VAL A 2 -22.99 -8.13 50.50
N MET A 3 -22.87 -6.88 50.91
CA MET A 3 -21.88 -5.89 50.45
C MET A 3 -20.41 -6.35 50.63
N ARG A 4 -20.10 -7.06 51.74
CA ARG A 4 -18.73 -7.60 51.96
C ARG A 4 -18.41 -8.79 51.02
N ARG A 5 -19.40 -9.58 50.60
CA ARG A 5 -19.22 -10.67 49.62
C ARG A 5 -19.01 -10.10 48.23
N THR A 6 -19.80 -9.11 47.82
CA THR A 6 -19.67 -8.42 46.54
C THR A 6 -18.29 -7.77 46.38
N ASN A 7 -17.78 -7.08 47.41
CA ASN A 7 -16.45 -6.45 47.37
C ASN A 7 -15.32 -7.48 47.27
N ARG A 8 -15.45 -8.65 47.92
CA ARG A 8 -14.46 -9.73 47.78
C ARG A 8 -14.46 -10.36 46.39
N VAL A 9 -15.65 -10.54 45.78
CA VAL A 9 -15.76 -11.02 44.41
C VAL A 9 -15.18 -10.01 43.44
N LEU A 10 -15.48 -8.72 43.59
CA LEU A 10 -14.91 -7.67 42.74
C LEU A 10 -13.37 -7.59 42.88
N ALA A 11 -12.84 -7.67 44.10
CA ALA A 11 -11.41 -7.72 44.33
C ALA A 11 -10.75 -8.94 43.72
N GLY A 12 -11.40 -10.10 43.80
CA GLY A 12 -10.93 -11.34 43.20
C GLY A 12 -10.91 -11.24 41.66
N LEU A 13 -11.96 -10.70 41.06
CA LEU A 13 -12.05 -10.46 39.60
C LEU A 13 -10.98 -9.46 39.14
N PHE A 14 -10.77 -8.38 39.89
CA PHE A 14 -9.76 -7.40 39.59
C PHE A 14 -8.35 -8.00 39.61
N LEU A 15 -8.02 -8.78 40.66
CA LEU A 15 -6.75 -9.49 40.72
C LEU A 15 -6.59 -10.50 39.59
N LEU A 16 -7.63 -11.27 39.28
CA LEU A 16 -7.60 -12.22 38.17
C LEU A 16 -7.32 -11.51 36.84
N LEU A 17 -7.96 -10.37 36.58
CA LEU A 17 -7.72 -9.56 35.38
C LEU A 17 -6.29 -9.02 35.31
N LEU A 18 -5.70 -8.62 36.44
CA LEU A 18 -4.30 -8.18 36.49
C LEU A 18 -3.31 -9.32 36.19
N TRP A 19 -3.63 -10.54 36.63
CA TRP A 19 -2.75 -11.69 36.45
C TRP A 19 -2.93 -12.38 35.10
N LEU A 20 -4.05 -12.14 34.41
CA LEU A 20 -4.37 -12.77 33.15
C LEU A 20 -3.29 -12.63 32.06
N PRO A 21 -2.72 -11.42 31.81
CA PRO A 21 -1.62 -11.26 30.85
C PRO A 21 -0.37 -12.06 31.23
N MET A 22 -0.03 -12.10 32.52
CA MET A 22 1.12 -12.87 32.98
C MET A 22 0.89 -14.37 32.83
N LEU A 23 -0.31 -14.86 33.15
CA LEU A 23 -0.67 -16.27 32.96
C LEU A 23 -0.64 -16.65 31.49
N ASP A 24 -1.14 -15.79 30.59
CA ASP A 24 -1.10 -16.01 29.14
C ASP A 24 0.34 -16.05 28.61
N SER A 25 1.23 -15.20 29.11
CA SER A 25 2.65 -15.21 28.74
C SER A 25 3.36 -16.51 29.17
N ILE A 26 2.87 -17.20 30.23
CA ILE A 26 3.45 -18.44 30.71
C ILE A 26 2.83 -19.66 30.05
N PHE A 27 1.50 -19.67 29.93
CA PHE A 27 0.74 -20.86 29.50
C PHE A 27 0.38 -20.82 28.00
N HIS A 28 0.61 -19.69 27.31
CA HIS A 28 0.32 -19.50 25.89
C HIS A 28 -1.09 -19.98 25.52
N PHE A 29 -2.11 -19.40 26.16
CA PHE A 29 -3.50 -19.72 25.82
C PHE A 29 -3.72 -19.39 24.33
N ASP A 30 -4.12 -20.37 23.54
CA ASP A 30 -4.41 -20.21 22.10
C ASP A 30 -5.64 -19.31 21.90
N TRP A 31 -5.42 -18.00 21.96
CA TRP A 31 -6.41 -17.05 21.54
C TRP A 31 -6.41 -17.00 20.02
N THR A 32 -7.53 -17.32 19.39
CA THR A 32 -7.71 -17.28 17.92
C THR A 32 -7.60 -15.86 17.32
N ALA A 33 -7.13 -14.89 18.10
CA ALA A 33 -6.96 -13.52 17.72
C ALA A 33 -5.71 -13.35 16.81
N SER A 34 -5.92 -13.06 15.54
CA SER A 34 -4.85 -12.66 14.63
C SER A 34 -4.87 -11.13 14.48
N LEU A 35 -3.78 -10.48 14.85
CA LEU A 35 -3.50 -9.08 14.53
C LEU A 35 -2.39 -9.09 13.49
N ASN A 36 -2.66 -8.54 12.32
CA ASN A 36 -1.64 -8.29 11.33
C ASN A 36 -1.23 -6.80 11.44
N GLU A 37 -0.18 -6.56 12.21
CA GLU A 37 0.40 -5.22 12.33
C GLU A 37 1.50 -5.10 11.27
N ASN A 38 1.37 -4.15 10.34
CA ASN A 38 2.38 -3.86 9.31
C ASN A 38 3.60 -3.15 9.91
N ARG A 39 4.13 -3.67 11.02
CA ARG A 39 5.34 -3.17 11.68
C ARG A 39 6.15 -4.33 12.27
N ARG A 40 7.44 -4.11 12.41
CA ARG A 40 8.28 -5.05 13.16
C ARG A 40 7.98 -4.92 14.65
N MET A 41 7.80 -6.05 15.32
CA MET A 41 7.72 -6.11 16.78
C MET A 41 9.08 -5.77 17.38
N ALA A 42 9.09 -5.13 18.55
CA ALA A 42 10.31 -4.82 19.24
C ALA A 42 11.06 -6.09 19.66
N GLU A 43 12.35 -6.15 19.37
CA GLU A 43 13.21 -7.24 19.81
C GLU A 43 13.66 -7.02 21.25
N TRP A 44 14.10 -8.11 21.92
CA TRP A 44 14.66 -8.01 23.25
C TRP A 44 15.92 -7.11 23.22
N PRO A 45 15.98 -6.03 24.04
CA PRO A 45 17.08 -5.09 23.96
C PRO A 45 18.39 -5.70 24.49
N GLU A 46 19.50 -5.36 23.85
CA GLU A 46 20.82 -5.74 24.32
C GLU A 46 21.16 -5.11 25.67
N LEU A 47 21.86 -5.84 26.53
CA LEU A 47 22.28 -5.34 27.85
C LEU A 47 23.16 -4.09 27.72
N PRO A 48 22.90 -3.03 28.51
CA PRO A 48 23.63 -1.79 28.37
C PRO A 48 25.09 -1.98 28.89
N ARG A 49 26.03 -1.50 28.11
CA ARG A 49 27.46 -1.52 28.48
C ARG A 49 27.94 -0.22 29.13
N SER A 50 27.04 0.77 29.26
CA SER A 50 27.34 2.09 29.84
C SER A 50 26.12 2.71 30.52
N TRP A 51 26.35 3.69 31.42
CA TRP A 51 25.25 4.43 32.04
C TRP A 51 24.34 5.16 31.06
N HIS A 52 24.89 5.69 29.96
CA HIS A 52 24.10 6.32 28.89
C HIS A 52 23.21 5.33 28.15
N GLY A 53 23.61 4.05 28.07
CA GLY A 53 22.81 2.99 27.51
C GLY A 53 21.61 2.56 28.37
N LEU A 54 21.59 2.92 29.65
CA LEU A 54 20.55 2.45 30.59
C LEU A 54 19.16 3.01 30.24
N GLN A 55 19.09 4.25 29.81
CA GLN A 55 17.82 4.89 29.40
C GLN A 55 17.29 4.29 28.13
N ALA A 56 18.17 4.04 27.14
CA ALA A 56 17.80 3.35 25.89
C ALA A 56 17.36 1.91 26.15
N TYR A 57 18.03 1.21 27.07
CA TYR A 57 17.66 -0.14 27.50
C TYR A 57 16.29 -0.19 28.15
N ALA A 58 15.97 0.77 29.04
CA ALA A 58 14.66 0.86 29.70
C ALA A 58 13.55 1.08 28.63
N GLY A 59 13.78 1.99 27.66
CA GLY A 59 12.86 2.20 26.55
C GLY A 59 12.70 0.97 25.65
N GLY A 60 13.78 0.23 25.41
CA GLY A 60 13.75 -1.03 24.67
C GLY A 60 12.96 -2.13 25.39
N LEU A 61 13.12 -2.24 26.73
CA LEU A 61 12.33 -3.17 27.54
C LEU A 61 10.85 -2.83 27.55
N GLU A 62 10.52 -1.54 27.66
CA GLU A 62 9.14 -1.07 27.60
C GLU A 62 8.51 -1.40 26.23
N ALA A 63 9.21 -1.10 25.13
CA ALA A 63 8.75 -1.43 23.79
C ALA A 63 8.56 -2.93 23.62
N TYR A 64 9.52 -3.74 24.06
CA TYR A 64 9.42 -5.19 24.00
C TYR A 64 8.23 -5.71 24.80
N TYR A 65 8.05 -5.23 26.04
CA TYR A 65 6.93 -5.64 26.89
C TYR A 65 5.59 -5.25 26.25
N ASN A 66 5.47 -4.04 25.74
CA ASN A 66 4.26 -3.54 25.06
C ASN A 66 3.89 -4.38 23.84
N ASP A 67 4.86 -4.97 23.18
CA ASP A 67 4.64 -5.82 22.00
C ASP A 67 4.36 -7.29 22.33
N HIS A 68 4.85 -7.79 23.46
CA HIS A 68 4.87 -9.22 23.78
C HIS A 68 4.09 -9.62 25.04
N PHE A 69 3.41 -8.67 25.73
CA PHE A 69 2.63 -9.07 26.91
C PHE A 69 1.46 -9.98 26.55
N GLY A 70 1.14 -10.92 27.42
CA GLY A 70 0.09 -11.87 27.19
C GLY A 70 -1.28 -11.22 27.00
N CYS A 71 -2.15 -11.88 26.24
CA CYS A 71 -3.47 -11.37 25.86
C CYS A 71 -3.47 -10.07 25.03
N ARG A 72 -2.29 -9.54 24.65
CA ARG A 72 -2.21 -8.27 23.91
C ARG A 72 -3.11 -8.27 22.67
N LYS A 73 -2.99 -9.30 21.85
CA LYS A 73 -3.80 -9.42 20.60
C LYS A 73 -5.29 -9.35 20.89
N CYS A 74 -5.74 -10.08 21.89
CA CYS A 74 -7.12 -10.09 22.36
C CYS A 74 -7.58 -8.73 22.88
N LEU A 75 -6.77 -8.09 23.74
CA LEU A 75 -7.09 -6.80 24.33
C LEU A 75 -7.17 -5.71 23.29
N VAL A 76 -6.23 -5.69 22.33
CA VAL A 76 -6.24 -4.73 21.20
C VAL A 76 -7.48 -4.95 20.34
N GLN A 77 -7.82 -6.20 20.00
CA GLN A 77 -9.04 -6.50 19.25
C GLN A 77 -10.32 -6.08 20.01
N TRP A 78 -10.41 -6.38 21.29
CA TRP A 78 -11.54 -5.96 22.12
C TRP A 78 -11.65 -4.45 22.19
N HIS A 79 -10.53 -3.76 22.42
CA HIS A 79 -10.48 -2.31 22.43
C HIS A 79 -10.95 -1.71 21.09
N ASN A 80 -10.44 -2.23 19.99
CA ASN A 80 -10.84 -1.80 18.65
C ASN A 80 -12.32 -2.07 18.37
N LYS A 81 -12.83 -3.28 18.72
CA LYS A 81 -14.25 -3.61 18.60
C LYS A 81 -15.14 -2.70 19.44
N LEU A 82 -14.73 -2.39 20.67
CA LEU A 82 -15.46 -1.48 21.56
C LEU A 82 -15.49 -0.07 20.99
N LYS A 83 -14.33 0.46 20.59
CA LYS A 83 -14.23 1.77 19.92
C LYS A 83 -15.10 1.81 18.66
N TRP A 84 -15.02 0.77 17.82
CA TRP A 84 -15.83 0.65 16.62
C TRP A 84 -17.33 0.67 16.93
N SER A 85 -17.79 -0.04 17.95
CA SER A 85 -19.19 -0.11 18.31
C SER A 85 -19.74 1.18 18.91
N LEU A 86 -18.91 1.91 19.69
CA LEU A 86 -19.32 3.11 20.43
C LEU A 86 -19.10 4.41 19.64
N PHE A 87 -18.07 4.44 18.79
CA PHE A 87 -17.57 5.67 18.18
C PHE A 87 -17.35 5.50 16.68
N ARG A 88 -18.33 4.93 15.96
CA ARG A 88 -18.25 4.64 14.51
C ARG A 88 -17.66 5.77 13.64
N GLU A 89 -17.58 6.99 14.16
CA GLU A 89 -17.13 8.18 13.44
C GLU A 89 -15.74 8.69 13.86
N LYS A 90 -15.19 8.21 14.98
CA LYS A 90 -13.91 8.72 15.51
C LYS A 90 -13.09 7.62 16.15
N ILE A 91 -12.43 6.81 15.36
CA ILE A 91 -11.22 6.12 15.86
C ILE A 91 -10.06 7.12 15.66
N ALA A 92 -10.08 8.19 16.47
CA ALA A 92 -9.01 9.16 16.52
C ALA A 92 -7.94 8.71 17.53
N GLY A 93 -6.71 8.67 17.11
CA GLY A 93 -5.52 8.29 17.88
C GLY A 93 -4.95 6.97 17.37
N ASP A 94 -3.74 6.94 16.91
CA ASP A 94 -2.89 5.80 16.47
C ASP A 94 -3.44 4.82 15.43
N VAL A 95 -4.70 4.90 15.05
CA VAL A 95 -5.29 4.04 14.03
C VAL A 95 -5.32 4.78 12.70
N ARG A 96 -4.49 4.33 11.81
CA ARG A 96 -4.33 4.82 10.43
C ARG A 96 -5.53 4.50 9.55
N LEU A 97 -6.75 4.64 10.09
CA LEU A 97 -7.97 4.19 9.46
C LEU A 97 -9.16 5.10 9.78
N LEU A 98 -9.91 5.44 8.75
CA LEU A 98 -11.15 6.20 8.81
C LEU A 98 -12.32 5.29 8.38
N PRO A 99 -13.32 5.08 9.26
CA PRO A 99 -14.57 4.46 8.87
C PRO A 99 -15.37 5.39 7.95
N GLY A 100 -15.72 4.87 6.79
CA GLY A 100 -16.63 5.52 5.86
C GLY A 100 -18.07 5.01 5.99
N LYS A 101 -18.92 5.47 5.08
CA LYS A 101 -20.31 5.01 4.95
C LYS A 101 -20.35 3.57 4.41
N ASP A 102 -21.42 2.85 4.67
CA ASP A 102 -21.73 1.52 4.12
C ASP A 102 -20.62 0.48 4.32
N GLY A 103 -19.83 0.61 5.41
CA GLY A 103 -18.76 -0.29 5.75
C GLY A 103 -17.49 -0.12 4.91
N TRP A 104 -17.34 1.01 4.19
CA TRP A 104 -16.09 1.38 3.56
C TRP A 104 -15.06 1.77 4.62
N LEU A 105 -13.82 1.38 4.39
CA LEU A 105 -12.68 1.72 5.23
C LEU A 105 -11.67 2.50 4.39
N TYR A 106 -11.07 3.53 4.98
CA TYR A 106 -10.07 4.38 4.34
C TYR A 106 -8.80 4.41 5.17
N TYR A 107 -7.67 4.32 4.50
CA TYR A 107 -6.38 4.51 5.13
C TYR A 107 -6.14 6.00 5.37
N THR A 108 -5.54 6.39 6.49
CA THR A 108 -5.40 7.81 6.87
C THR A 108 -3.99 8.20 7.33
N GLU A 109 -2.98 7.36 7.13
CA GLU A 109 -1.60 7.75 7.42
C GLU A 109 -1.10 8.80 6.43
N GLY A 110 -0.26 9.71 6.91
CA GLY A 110 0.43 10.69 6.06
C GLY A 110 -0.46 11.84 5.57
N ASP A 111 -1.36 12.33 6.42
CA ASP A 111 -2.21 13.51 6.12
C ASP A 111 -3.09 13.34 4.87
N MET A 112 -3.47 12.10 4.55
CA MET A 112 -4.23 11.77 3.34
C MET A 112 -5.57 12.48 3.25
N VAL A 113 -6.23 12.70 4.38
CA VAL A 113 -7.50 13.44 4.41
C VAL A 113 -7.26 14.88 3.98
N ASP A 114 -6.19 15.51 4.47
CA ASP A 114 -5.84 16.91 4.17
C ASP A 114 -5.39 17.07 2.71
N HIS A 115 -4.79 16.01 2.13
CA HIS A 115 -4.52 15.95 0.69
C HIS A 115 -5.79 15.90 -0.13
N TYR A 116 -6.70 14.98 0.23
CA TYR A 116 -7.97 14.85 -0.46
C TYR A 116 -8.80 16.13 -0.33
N THR A 117 -8.85 16.74 0.86
CA THR A 117 -9.62 17.98 1.08
C THR A 117 -9.01 19.19 0.38
N GLY A 118 -7.76 19.10 -0.05
CA GLY A 118 -7.00 20.21 -0.61
C GLY A 118 -6.49 21.20 0.45
N GLU A 119 -6.51 20.82 1.73
CA GLU A 119 -5.94 21.63 2.82
C GLU A 119 -4.42 21.72 2.68
N LEU A 120 -3.77 20.59 2.45
CA LEU A 120 -2.37 20.51 2.13
C LEU A 120 -2.13 20.65 0.61
N GLN A 121 -1.22 21.54 0.28
CA GLN A 121 -0.80 21.84 -1.09
C GLN A 121 0.73 21.73 -1.19
N PHE A 122 1.24 21.49 -2.40
CA PHE A 122 2.66 21.65 -2.67
C PHE A 122 3.05 23.12 -2.67
N THR A 123 4.24 23.44 -2.16
CA THR A 123 4.86 24.72 -2.47
C THR A 123 5.44 24.72 -3.90
N PRO A 124 5.69 25.89 -4.50
CA PRO A 124 6.37 25.96 -5.81
C PRO A 124 7.73 25.25 -5.82
N GLU A 125 8.46 25.34 -4.71
CA GLU A 125 9.77 24.69 -4.54
C GLU A 125 9.63 23.17 -4.57
N GLN A 126 8.67 22.63 -3.83
CA GLN A 126 8.42 21.18 -3.80
C GLN A 126 8.02 20.63 -5.18
N LEU A 127 7.20 21.38 -5.94
CA LEU A 127 6.84 21.01 -7.31
C LEU A 127 8.07 21.02 -8.23
N HIS A 128 8.94 22.01 -8.06
CA HIS A 128 10.19 22.10 -8.81
C HIS A 128 11.13 20.94 -8.46
N ASP A 129 11.24 20.57 -7.19
CA ASP A 129 12.10 19.46 -6.74
C ASP A 129 11.62 18.13 -7.35
N TRP A 130 10.30 17.89 -7.40
CA TRP A 130 9.72 16.76 -8.11
C TRP A 130 10.05 16.78 -9.60
N GLN A 131 9.95 17.92 -10.25
CA GLN A 131 10.34 18.07 -11.65
C GLN A 131 11.80 17.70 -11.85
N VAL A 132 12.70 18.27 -11.05
CA VAL A 132 14.15 18.03 -11.15
C VAL A 132 14.48 16.56 -10.94
N LEU A 133 13.88 15.92 -9.93
CA LEU A 133 14.07 14.48 -9.67
C LEU A 133 13.67 13.64 -10.89
N LEU A 134 12.45 13.83 -11.38
CA LEU A 134 11.91 13.00 -12.46
C LEU A 134 12.63 13.25 -13.81
N GLU A 135 13.04 14.49 -14.07
CA GLU A 135 13.84 14.80 -15.27
C GLU A 135 15.24 14.22 -15.21
N LYS A 136 15.90 14.25 -14.05
CA LYS A 136 17.21 13.59 -13.87
C LYS A 136 17.12 12.09 -14.05
N ARG A 137 16.08 11.44 -13.52
CA ARG A 137 15.82 10.00 -13.75
C ARG A 137 15.65 9.69 -15.23
N ARG A 138 14.78 10.43 -15.92
CA ARG A 138 14.56 10.29 -17.36
C ARG A 138 15.85 10.45 -18.14
N ASP A 139 16.61 11.52 -17.87
CA ASP A 139 17.81 11.87 -18.63
C ASP A 139 18.96 10.87 -18.39
N TRP A 140 19.11 10.41 -17.15
CA TRP A 140 20.08 9.36 -16.81
C TRP A 140 19.78 8.06 -17.53
N LEU A 141 18.52 7.64 -17.59
CA LEU A 141 18.05 6.46 -18.31
C LEU A 141 18.17 6.66 -19.83
N ALA A 142 17.82 7.84 -20.35
CA ALA A 142 17.89 8.13 -21.77
C ALA A 142 19.32 8.06 -22.31
N LYS A 143 20.34 8.51 -21.55
CA LYS A 143 21.77 8.35 -21.89
C LYS A 143 22.16 6.86 -22.10
N ARG A 144 21.40 5.92 -21.53
CA ARG A 144 21.60 4.46 -21.63
C ARG A 144 20.65 3.79 -22.62
N GLY A 145 19.88 4.59 -23.38
CA GLY A 145 18.88 4.08 -24.31
C GLY A 145 17.61 3.52 -23.66
N ILE A 146 17.46 3.70 -22.35
CA ILE A 146 16.35 3.17 -21.56
C ILE A 146 15.22 4.21 -21.50
N LYS A 147 13.98 3.79 -21.70
CA LYS A 147 12.79 4.64 -21.55
C LYS A 147 12.38 4.77 -20.10
N TYR A 148 11.67 5.86 -19.77
CA TYR A 148 11.17 6.13 -18.44
C TYR A 148 9.68 6.45 -18.46
N LEU A 149 8.95 5.99 -17.45
CA LEU A 149 7.55 6.32 -17.22
C LEU A 149 7.27 6.45 -15.74
N PHE A 150 6.72 7.57 -15.32
CA PHE A 150 6.22 7.77 -13.97
C PHE A 150 4.71 7.58 -13.93
N VAL A 151 4.21 6.77 -13.01
CA VAL A 151 2.79 6.41 -12.88
C VAL A 151 2.30 6.73 -11.49
N VAL A 152 1.13 7.34 -11.38
CA VAL A 152 0.48 7.60 -10.09
C VAL A 152 -0.75 6.71 -9.93
N ALA A 153 -0.72 5.85 -8.90
CA ALA A 153 -1.89 5.11 -8.48
C ALA A 153 -2.74 5.99 -7.54
N PRO A 154 -4.03 6.24 -7.83
CA PRO A 154 -4.85 7.09 -6.99
C PRO A 154 -5.24 6.39 -5.69
N ASP A 155 -5.44 7.16 -4.64
CA ASP A 155 -5.99 6.66 -3.40
C ASP A 155 -7.51 6.44 -3.49
N LYS A 156 -8.00 5.58 -2.61
CA LYS A 156 -9.43 5.28 -2.52
C LYS A 156 -10.30 6.52 -2.27
N HIS A 157 -9.80 7.49 -1.50
CA HIS A 157 -10.49 8.77 -1.26
C HIS A 157 -10.78 9.52 -2.56
N THR A 158 -9.84 9.49 -3.48
CA THR A 158 -9.96 10.16 -4.79
C THR A 158 -10.98 9.47 -5.69
N ILE A 159 -11.09 8.14 -5.58
CA ILE A 159 -11.97 7.35 -6.45
C ILE A 159 -13.38 7.17 -5.84
N TYR A 160 -13.50 7.03 -4.51
CA TYR A 160 -14.75 6.77 -3.80
C TYR A 160 -15.04 7.82 -2.72
N PRO A 161 -15.05 9.13 -3.06
CA PRO A 161 -15.31 10.19 -2.08
C PRO A 161 -16.72 10.14 -1.49
N GLU A 162 -17.70 9.55 -2.20
CA GLU A 162 -19.09 9.46 -1.77
C GLU A 162 -19.31 8.63 -0.51
N TYR A 163 -18.38 7.73 -0.20
CA TYR A 163 -18.43 6.92 1.02
C TYR A 163 -17.62 7.51 2.18
N LEU A 164 -16.96 8.65 1.98
CA LEU A 164 -16.32 9.37 3.09
C LEU A 164 -17.40 9.90 4.07
N PRO A 165 -17.08 10.05 5.35
CA PRO A 165 -17.97 10.68 6.32
C PRO A 165 -18.36 12.11 5.89
N ASP A 166 -19.59 12.51 6.19
CA ASP A 166 -20.15 13.83 5.77
C ASP A 166 -19.41 15.04 6.33
N TRP A 167 -18.66 14.86 7.41
CA TRP A 167 -17.84 15.93 7.99
C TRP A 167 -16.55 16.20 7.23
N ILE A 168 -16.08 15.27 6.36
CA ILE A 168 -14.96 15.51 5.48
C ILE A 168 -15.43 16.32 4.29
N LYS A 169 -15.03 17.57 4.24
CA LYS A 169 -15.42 18.51 3.18
C LYS A 169 -14.18 18.98 2.40
N LYS A 170 -14.33 19.18 1.11
CA LYS A 170 -13.31 19.86 0.31
C LYS A 170 -13.11 21.28 0.84
N VAL A 171 -11.86 21.61 1.18
CA VAL A 171 -11.40 22.96 1.50
C VAL A 171 -11.06 23.70 0.21
N ARG A 172 -10.47 22.98 -0.75
CA ARG A 172 -10.21 23.43 -2.12
C ARG A 172 -10.64 22.36 -3.13
N PRO A 173 -11.08 22.76 -4.32
CA PRO A 173 -11.42 21.77 -5.36
C PRO A 173 -10.21 20.99 -5.84
N GLN A 174 -9.03 21.62 -5.91
CA GLN A 174 -7.78 21.04 -6.39
C GLN A 174 -7.06 20.29 -5.26
N THR A 175 -6.76 19.02 -5.51
CA THR A 175 -5.95 18.19 -4.61
C THR A 175 -4.45 18.41 -4.84
N LYS A 176 -3.62 17.87 -3.96
CA LYS A 176 -2.17 17.88 -4.14
C LYS A 176 -1.75 17.13 -5.41
N LEU A 177 -2.41 16.00 -5.72
CA LEU A 177 -2.19 15.27 -6.96
C LEU A 177 -2.56 16.10 -8.19
N ASP A 178 -3.68 16.84 -8.15
CA ASP A 178 -4.08 17.72 -9.26
C ASP A 178 -3.04 18.80 -9.54
N GLN A 179 -2.48 19.38 -8.48
CA GLN A 179 -1.38 20.34 -8.59
C GLN A 179 -0.16 19.72 -9.28
N PHE A 180 0.27 18.56 -8.81
CA PHE A 180 1.44 17.86 -9.34
C PHE A 180 1.25 17.53 -10.83
N ILE A 181 0.11 16.94 -11.20
CA ILE A 181 -0.18 16.57 -12.59
C ILE A 181 -0.22 17.79 -13.49
N ALA A 182 -0.89 18.89 -13.05
CA ALA A 182 -0.95 20.13 -13.81
C ALA A 182 0.44 20.74 -14.01
N TYR A 183 1.21 20.87 -12.94
CA TYR A 183 2.56 21.42 -12.96
C TYR A 183 3.48 20.62 -13.89
N MET A 184 3.52 19.30 -13.74
CA MET A 184 4.38 18.45 -14.57
C MET A 184 4.01 18.48 -16.05
N ARG A 185 2.73 18.60 -16.39
CA ARG A 185 2.27 18.74 -17.78
C ARG A 185 2.69 20.07 -18.40
N GLU A 186 2.78 21.13 -17.60
CA GLU A 186 3.15 22.45 -18.06
C GLU A 186 4.68 22.65 -18.14
N HIS A 187 5.42 22.09 -17.17
CA HIS A 187 6.83 22.41 -16.95
C HIS A 187 7.80 21.27 -17.30
N SER A 188 7.30 20.06 -17.65
CA SER A 188 8.17 18.91 -17.92
C SER A 188 7.71 18.07 -19.12
N THR A 189 8.68 17.41 -19.74
CA THR A 189 8.45 16.42 -20.80
C THR A 189 8.60 14.98 -20.32
N VAL A 190 8.71 14.77 -19.02
CA VAL A 190 8.75 13.41 -18.45
C VAL A 190 7.44 12.70 -18.77
N PRO A 191 7.48 11.47 -19.35
CA PRO A 191 6.29 10.68 -19.53
C PRO A 191 5.63 10.40 -18.18
N LEU A 192 4.43 10.96 -17.98
CA LEU A 192 3.65 10.87 -16.76
C LEU A 192 2.29 10.25 -17.06
N LEU A 193 1.91 9.23 -16.31
CA LEU A 193 0.65 8.54 -16.44
C LEU A 193 -0.21 8.73 -15.19
N ASP A 194 -1.32 9.43 -15.35
CA ASP A 194 -2.43 9.52 -14.41
C ASP A 194 -3.51 8.53 -14.84
N VAL A 195 -3.82 7.55 -14.01
CA VAL A 195 -4.78 6.48 -14.34
C VAL A 195 -6.19 6.75 -13.79
N ARG A 196 -6.44 7.92 -13.19
CA ARG A 196 -7.74 8.25 -12.58
C ARG A 196 -8.90 8.21 -13.58
N ASP A 197 -8.69 8.68 -14.81
CA ASP A 197 -9.72 8.74 -15.86
C ASP A 197 -10.28 7.36 -16.21
N VAL A 198 -9.41 6.38 -16.40
CA VAL A 198 -9.81 5.00 -16.75
C VAL A 198 -10.44 4.28 -15.56
N ILE A 199 -9.95 4.52 -14.35
CA ILE A 199 -10.51 3.94 -13.12
C ILE A 199 -11.91 4.50 -12.85
N LEU A 200 -12.10 5.83 -12.96
CA LEU A 200 -13.41 6.48 -12.80
C LEU A 200 -14.40 6.06 -13.88
N ALA A 201 -13.91 5.81 -15.10
CA ALA A 201 -14.77 5.27 -16.17
C ALA A 201 -15.22 3.83 -15.86
N ALA A 202 -14.31 2.96 -15.40
CA ALA A 202 -14.62 1.58 -15.05
C ALA A 202 -15.54 1.48 -13.82
N LYS A 203 -15.37 2.36 -12.84
CA LYS A 203 -16.22 2.48 -11.64
C LYS A 203 -17.71 2.60 -11.96
N LYS A 204 -18.09 3.17 -13.11
CA LYS A 204 -19.49 3.30 -13.52
C LYS A 204 -20.18 1.95 -13.74
N ASN A 205 -19.42 0.92 -14.05
CA ASN A 205 -19.94 -0.40 -14.42
C ASN A 205 -19.65 -1.46 -13.34
N HIS A 206 -18.53 -1.32 -12.62
CA HIS A 206 -18.07 -2.29 -11.62
C HIS A 206 -17.38 -1.59 -10.46
N PRO A 207 -17.43 -2.14 -9.23
CA PRO A 207 -16.52 -1.72 -8.18
C PRO A 207 -15.06 -1.94 -8.62
N VAL A 208 -14.23 -0.93 -8.41
CA VAL A 208 -12.80 -0.93 -8.83
C VAL A 208 -11.83 -0.93 -7.64
N TYR A 209 -12.36 -0.79 -6.41
CA TYR A 209 -11.62 -0.91 -5.15
C TYR A 209 -12.31 -1.88 -4.21
N MET A 210 -11.53 -2.55 -3.40
CA MET A 210 -12.04 -3.32 -2.27
C MET A 210 -12.54 -2.38 -1.18
N ARG A 211 -13.65 -2.75 -0.53
CA ARG A 211 -14.32 -1.90 0.46
C ARG A 211 -13.54 -1.82 1.78
N THR A 212 -12.98 -2.95 2.21
CA THR A 212 -12.32 -3.14 3.50
C THR A 212 -10.81 -3.25 3.41
N ASP A 213 -10.26 -3.03 2.22
CA ASP A 213 -8.83 -3.07 1.91
C ASP A 213 -8.35 -1.71 1.39
N THR A 214 -7.07 -1.43 1.45
CA THR A 214 -6.48 -0.18 0.91
C THR A 214 -6.52 -0.13 -0.61
N HIS A 215 -6.41 -1.28 -1.26
CA HIS A 215 -6.11 -1.41 -2.68
C HIS A 215 -7.35 -1.42 -3.58
N TRP A 216 -7.13 -1.15 -4.86
CA TRP A 216 -8.06 -1.53 -5.92
C TRP A 216 -8.25 -3.06 -5.96
N ASN A 217 -9.31 -3.52 -6.61
CA ASN A 217 -9.48 -4.93 -6.96
C ASN A 217 -8.88 -5.21 -8.35
N ASP A 218 -8.99 -6.44 -8.85
CA ASP A 218 -8.43 -6.78 -10.16
C ASP A 218 -9.01 -5.96 -11.30
N ILE A 219 -10.25 -5.48 -11.22
CA ILE A 219 -10.83 -4.63 -12.26
C ILE A 219 -10.13 -3.26 -12.30
N GLY A 220 -9.92 -2.64 -11.11
CA GLY A 220 -9.20 -1.37 -11.01
C GLY A 220 -7.75 -1.51 -11.48
N ALA A 221 -7.06 -2.56 -11.02
CA ALA A 221 -5.70 -2.88 -11.44
C ALA A 221 -5.62 -3.14 -12.95
N PHE A 222 -6.60 -3.86 -13.51
CA PHE A 222 -6.63 -4.22 -14.92
C PHE A 222 -6.78 -3.00 -15.85
N VAL A 223 -7.72 -2.10 -15.56
CA VAL A 223 -7.88 -0.91 -16.41
C VAL A 223 -6.69 0.03 -16.31
N ALA A 224 -6.06 0.12 -15.13
CA ALA A 224 -4.81 0.85 -14.97
C ALA A 224 -3.66 0.18 -15.75
N TYR A 225 -3.54 -1.16 -15.69
CA TYR A 225 -2.59 -1.94 -16.46
C TYR A 225 -2.77 -1.73 -17.98
N GLN A 226 -4.00 -1.75 -18.49
CA GLN A 226 -4.24 -1.49 -19.93
C GLN A 226 -3.67 -0.13 -20.34
N LYS A 227 -3.94 0.90 -19.55
CA LYS A 227 -3.43 2.25 -19.79
C LYS A 227 -1.90 2.33 -19.69
N LEU A 228 -1.31 1.58 -18.76
CA LEU A 228 0.13 1.46 -18.59
C LEU A 228 0.77 0.84 -19.84
N VAL A 229 0.25 -0.30 -20.33
CA VAL A 229 0.76 -0.98 -21.52
C VAL A 229 0.64 -0.08 -22.75
N GLU A 230 -0.49 0.61 -22.95
CA GLU A 230 -0.64 1.60 -24.02
C GLU A 230 0.40 2.73 -23.96
N SER A 231 0.73 3.18 -22.75
CA SER A 231 1.74 4.23 -22.57
C SER A 231 3.15 3.71 -22.88
N MET A 232 3.46 2.48 -22.47
CA MET A 232 4.73 1.82 -22.81
C MET A 232 4.85 1.52 -24.29
N ALA A 233 3.77 1.08 -24.95
CA ALA A 233 3.73 0.82 -26.40
C ALA A 233 4.13 2.04 -27.23
N ARG A 234 3.68 3.23 -26.83
CA ARG A 234 4.06 4.48 -27.52
C ARG A 234 5.56 4.78 -27.40
N GLN A 235 6.20 4.36 -26.33
CA GLN A 235 7.65 4.57 -26.10
C GLN A 235 8.50 3.46 -26.70
N LEU A 236 7.94 2.25 -26.87
CA LEU A 236 8.62 1.03 -27.32
C LEU A 236 7.91 0.41 -28.55
N PRO A 237 7.78 1.12 -29.67
CA PRO A 237 7.00 0.65 -30.83
C PRO A 237 7.55 -0.66 -31.42
N ALA A 238 8.84 -0.94 -31.24
CA ALA A 238 9.47 -2.18 -31.71
C ALA A 238 8.95 -3.42 -30.99
N LEU A 239 8.52 -3.31 -29.73
CA LEU A 239 8.02 -4.43 -28.95
C LEU A 239 6.55 -4.79 -29.28
N LYS A 240 5.83 -3.93 -30.01
CA LYS A 240 4.42 -4.15 -30.42
C LYS A 240 3.54 -4.55 -29.22
N LEU A 241 3.70 -3.87 -28.09
CA LEU A 241 2.93 -4.12 -26.89
C LEU A 241 1.46 -3.78 -27.12
N GLU A 242 0.57 -4.72 -26.84
CA GLU A 242 -0.88 -4.53 -26.93
C GLU A 242 -1.52 -5.02 -25.61
N PRO A 243 -2.32 -4.20 -24.91
CA PRO A 243 -2.96 -4.64 -23.68
C PRO A 243 -3.95 -5.77 -23.98
N LEU A 244 -4.01 -6.76 -23.10
CA LEU A 244 -4.98 -7.83 -23.23
C LEU A 244 -6.40 -7.27 -23.10
N PRO A 245 -7.36 -7.73 -23.93
CA PRO A 245 -8.75 -7.34 -23.77
C PRO A 245 -9.38 -8.03 -22.56
N LEU A 246 -10.37 -7.40 -21.92
CA LEU A 246 -11.10 -7.99 -20.79
C LEU A 246 -11.72 -9.34 -21.12
N ALA A 247 -12.09 -9.55 -22.41
CA ALA A 247 -12.60 -10.82 -22.90
C ALA A 247 -11.65 -12.02 -22.74
N SER A 248 -10.36 -11.77 -22.49
CA SER A 248 -9.35 -12.81 -22.22
C SER A 248 -9.45 -13.39 -20.82
N PHE A 249 -10.33 -12.86 -19.97
CA PHE A 249 -10.49 -13.25 -18.58
C PHE A 249 -11.95 -13.57 -18.27
N ASP A 250 -12.14 -14.46 -17.28
CA ASP A 250 -13.42 -14.67 -16.63
C ASP A 250 -13.50 -13.80 -15.39
N LEU A 251 -14.55 -12.99 -15.29
CA LEU A 251 -14.78 -12.09 -14.17
C LEU A 251 -15.57 -12.80 -13.08
N THR A 252 -15.02 -12.86 -11.88
CA THR A 252 -15.63 -13.54 -10.73
C THR A 252 -15.59 -12.63 -9.50
N ASN A 253 -16.72 -12.49 -8.81
CA ASN A 253 -16.78 -11.87 -7.48
C ASN A 253 -16.84 -12.95 -6.41
N ARG A 254 -16.05 -12.82 -5.35
CA ARG A 254 -16.04 -13.73 -4.21
C ARG A 254 -16.19 -12.94 -2.91
N LEU A 255 -17.04 -13.44 -2.01
CA LEU A 255 -17.04 -12.97 -0.64
C LEU A 255 -15.78 -13.48 0.06
N MET A 256 -15.02 -12.56 0.65
CA MET A 256 -13.77 -12.87 1.34
C MET A 256 -13.78 -12.32 2.77
N PRO A 257 -12.93 -12.82 3.67
CA PRO A 257 -12.62 -12.10 4.90
C PRO A 257 -12.18 -10.66 4.59
N GLY A 258 -12.43 -9.77 5.54
CA GLY A 258 -12.08 -8.35 5.38
C GLY A 258 -10.61 -8.15 4.99
N GLY A 259 -10.37 -7.13 4.18
CA GLY A 259 -9.06 -6.77 3.65
C GLY A 259 -8.08 -6.26 4.72
N ASP A 260 -6.97 -5.69 4.28
CA ASP A 260 -5.86 -5.24 5.13
C ASP A 260 -6.31 -4.25 6.22
N LEU A 261 -7.19 -3.30 5.88
CA LEU A 261 -7.72 -2.32 6.84
C LEU A 261 -8.61 -2.97 7.91
N ALA A 262 -9.45 -3.92 7.52
CA ALA A 262 -10.27 -4.65 8.49
C ALA A 262 -9.42 -5.57 9.38
N ARG A 263 -8.42 -6.23 8.80
CA ARG A 263 -7.48 -7.11 9.53
C ARG A 263 -6.63 -6.33 10.51
N SER A 264 -6.12 -5.15 10.14
CA SER A 264 -5.31 -4.29 11.03
C SER A 264 -6.06 -3.88 12.30
N LEU A 265 -7.38 -3.76 12.23
CA LEU A 265 -8.24 -3.50 13.39
C LEU A 265 -8.70 -4.77 14.10
N GLY A 266 -8.42 -5.96 13.57
CA GLY A 266 -8.99 -7.20 14.08
C GLY A 266 -10.52 -7.28 13.95
N LEU A 267 -11.09 -6.59 12.95
CA LEU A 267 -12.52 -6.60 12.68
C LEU A 267 -12.90 -7.82 11.83
N SER A 268 -13.92 -8.55 12.27
CA SER A 268 -14.53 -9.62 11.49
C SER A 268 -15.50 -9.01 10.47
N MET A 269 -14.96 -8.46 9.38
CA MET A 269 -15.74 -7.91 8.28
C MET A 269 -15.68 -8.86 7.07
N THR A 270 -16.65 -8.72 6.18
CA THR A 270 -16.67 -9.41 4.90
C THR A 270 -16.37 -8.42 3.78
N GLU A 271 -15.41 -8.77 2.92
CA GLU A 271 -15.14 -8.04 1.68
C GLU A 271 -16.08 -8.55 0.58
N SER A 272 -16.85 -7.63 0.00
CA SER A 272 -17.83 -7.93 -1.06
C SER A 272 -17.41 -7.44 -2.44
N ASN A 273 -16.39 -6.61 -2.51
CA ASN A 273 -15.86 -6.03 -3.76
C ASN A 273 -14.57 -6.73 -4.21
N ALA A 274 -14.36 -7.99 -3.78
CA ALA A 274 -13.23 -8.81 -4.19
C ALA A 274 -13.52 -9.43 -5.58
N TRP A 275 -13.30 -8.63 -6.62
CA TRP A 275 -13.40 -9.06 -7.99
C TRP A 275 -12.07 -9.59 -8.50
N PHE A 276 -12.12 -10.74 -9.19
CA PHE A 276 -10.97 -11.44 -9.73
C PHE A 276 -11.12 -11.62 -11.23
N LEU A 277 -10.00 -11.47 -11.94
CA LEU A 277 -9.86 -11.74 -13.36
C LEU A 277 -9.07 -13.03 -13.54
N ILE A 278 -9.76 -14.11 -13.85
CA ILE A 278 -9.18 -15.44 -14.05
C ILE A 278 -8.83 -15.60 -15.53
N PRO A 279 -7.54 -15.83 -15.86
CA PRO A 279 -7.13 -16.01 -17.25
C PRO A 279 -7.86 -17.18 -17.91
N LYS A 280 -8.37 -16.96 -19.12
CA LYS A 280 -8.96 -18.02 -19.93
C LYS A 280 -7.88 -18.92 -20.55
N PRO A 281 -8.19 -20.19 -20.85
CA PRO A 281 -7.29 -21.07 -21.59
C PRO A 281 -6.84 -20.44 -22.91
N GLY A 282 -5.56 -20.62 -23.25
CA GLY A 282 -4.96 -20.12 -24.50
C GLY A 282 -4.08 -18.87 -24.34
N LEU A 283 -4.10 -18.21 -23.19
CA LEU A 283 -3.09 -17.20 -22.91
C LEU A 283 -1.70 -17.83 -22.67
N PRO A 284 -0.60 -17.17 -23.10
CA PRO A 284 0.75 -17.67 -22.85
C PRO A 284 1.01 -17.80 -21.34
N SER A 285 1.78 -18.79 -20.94
CA SER A 285 2.21 -18.93 -19.56
C SER A 285 3.43 -18.07 -19.26
N PHE A 286 3.50 -17.57 -18.06
CA PHE A 286 4.68 -16.93 -17.49
C PHE A 286 4.89 -17.42 -16.05
N THR A 287 6.09 -17.22 -15.51
CA THR A 287 6.38 -17.49 -14.10
C THR A 287 6.55 -16.20 -13.33
N ILE A 288 6.13 -16.19 -12.08
CA ILE A 288 6.41 -15.11 -11.16
C ILE A 288 6.94 -15.69 -9.85
N THR A 289 8.05 -15.15 -9.36
CA THR A 289 8.60 -15.54 -8.05
C THR A 289 7.82 -14.86 -6.95
N GLN A 290 7.65 -15.54 -5.83
CA GLN A 290 7.12 -14.92 -4.61
C GLN A 290 8.27 -14.51 -3.72
N PRO A 291 8.23 -13.33 -3.09
CA PRO A 291 9.19 -13.00 -2.05
C PRO A 291 8.97 -13.93 -0.86
N PRO A 292 10.01 -14.26 -0.09
CA PRO A 292 9.85 -15.00 1.16
C PRO A 292 8.90 -14.25 2.10
N ALA A 293 8.04 -14.98 2.81
CA ALA A 293 7.08 -14.37 3.75
C ALA A 293 7.78 -13.51 4.84
N GLU A 294 9.02 -13.85 5.17
CA GLU A 294 9.86 -13.13 6.14
C GLU A 294 10.45 -11.82 5.56
N HIS A 295 10.50 -11.71 4.23
CA HIS A 295 11.06 -10.57 3.51
C HIS A 295 10.16 -10.15 2.34
N PRO A 296 8.97 -9.60 2.61
CA PRO A 296 7.97 -9.30 1.58
C PRO A 296 8.41 -8.20 0.59
N THR A 297 9.47 -7.46 0.93
CA THR A 297 10.05 -6.40 0.08
C THR A 297 11.24 -6.86 -0.76
N GLU A 298 11.57 -8.18 -0.74
CA GLU A 298 12.58 -8.70 -1.66
C GLU A 298 12.12 -8.59 -3.12
N PRO A 299 13.07 -8.48 -4.06
CA PRO A 299 12.75 -8.36 -5.47
C PRO A 299 11.92 -9.53 -6.00
N VAL A 300 10.85 -9.20 -6.72
CA VAL A 300 10.00 -10.17 -7.43
C VAL A 300 10.40 -10.19 -8.90
N PHE A 301 10.41 -11.37 -9.49
CA PHE A 301 10.77 -11.55 -10.89
C PHE A 301 9.62 -12.23 -11.64
N SER A 302 9.28 -11.70 -12.81
CA SER A 302 8.42 -12.39 -13.77
C SER A 302 9.22 -12.74 -15.03
N THR A 303 9.00 -13.93 -15.59
CA THR A 303 9.65 -14.38 -16.83
C THR A 303 8.64 -15.02 -17.77
N ASN A 304 8.72 -14.63 -19.06
CA ASN A 304 7.90 -15.15 -20.14
C ASN A 304 8.79 -15.40 -21.37
N ALA A 305 9.03 -16.66 -21.70
CA ALA A 305 9.93 -17.05 -22.79
C ALA A 305 9.39 -16.67 -24.18
N LEU A 306 8.09 -16.40 -24.31
CA LEU A 306 7.44 -16.05 -25.59
C LEU A 306 7.38 -14.54 -25.83
N ALA A 307 7.61 -13.73 -24.80
CA ALA A 307 7.62 -12.28 -24.90
C ALA A 307 9.02 -11.72 -25.16
N GLN A 308 9.09 -10.47 -25.54
CA GLN A 308 10.32 -9.72 -25.76
C GLN A 308 10.41 -8.53 -24.83
N GLY A 309 11.62 -7.98 -24.69
CA GLY A 309 11.86 -6.80 -23.87
C GLY A 309 11.95 -7.08 -22.38
N ARG A 310 12.51 -6.10 -21.67
CA ARG A 310 12.77 -6.15 -20.23
C ARG A 310 12.22 -4.89 -19.57
N LEU A 311 11.62 -5.08 -18.41
CA LEU A 311 11.01 -4.02 -17.62
C LEU A 311 11.55 -4.07 -16.19
N VAL A 312 11.92 -2.92 -15.64
CA VAL A 312 12.17 -2.76 -14.21
C VAL A 312 11.10 -1.81 -13.66
N ILE A 313 10.45 -2.21 -12.57
CA ILE A 313 9.43 -1.41 -11.89
C ILE A 313 9.88 -1.14 -10.46
N PHE A 314 10.01 0.13 -10.12
CA PHE A 314 10.10 0.64 -8.76
C PHE A 314 8.70 0.94 -8.29
N HIS A 315 8.25 0.36 -7.17
CA HIS A 315 6.82 0.32 -6.87
C HIS A 315 6.51 0.21 -5.39
N ASP A 316 5.23 0.33 -5.08
CA ASP A 316 4.61 -0.03 -3.81
C ASP A 316 3.62 -1.21 -3.96
N SER A 317 2.74 -1.38 -2.97
CA SER A 317 1.77 -2.48 -2.92
C SER A 317 0.70 -2.47 -4.01
N PHE A 318 0.57 -1.38 -4.78
CA PHE A 318 -0.39 -1.30 -5.88
C PHE A 318 0.07 -2.04 -7.14
N ALA A 319 1.37 -2.16 -7.37
CA ALA A 319 1.90 -2.94 -8.48
C ALA A 319 2.13 -4.42 -8.13
N VAL A 320 2.64 -4.70 -6.92
CA VAL A 320 2.83 -6.07 -6.39
C VAL A 320 2.54 -6.06 -4.90
N ASN A 321 1.83 -7.05 -4.41
CA ASN A 321 1.64 -7.33 -2.98
C ASN A 321 1.74 -8.84 -2.72
N ASP A 322 1.65 -9.25 -1.47
CA ASP A 322 1.75 -10.65 -1.02
C ASP A 322 0.64 -11.55 -1.53
N THR A 323 -0.51 -11.00 -1.89
CA THR A 323 -1.69 -11.75 -2.38
C THR A 323 -1.80 -11.78 -3.89
N TYR A 324 -1.07 -10.93 -4.60
CA TYR A 324 -1.20 -10.67 -6.05
C TYR A 324 -2.61 -10.27 -6.52
N ALA A 325 -3.58 -10.16 -5.62
CA ALA A 325 -4.91 -9.67 -5.92
C ALA A 325 -4.91 -8.14 -5.96
N GLY A 326 -5.56 -7.56 -6.96
CA GLY A 326 -5.56 -6.12 -7.14
C GLY A 326 -4.16 -5.54 -7.37
N THR A 327 -3.37 -6.16 -8.24
CA THR A 327 -2.02 -5.69 -8.61
C THR A 327 -1.79 -5.81 -10.11
N TRP A 328 -0.72 -5.18 -10.62
CA TRP A 328 -0.38 -5.28 -12.03
C TRP A 328 0.39 -6.54 -12.41
N SER A 329 1.06 -7.15 -11.45
CA SER A 329 1.99 -8.24 -11.72
C SER A 329 1.36 -9.42 -12.48
N PRO A 330 0.10 -9.85 -12.23
CA PRO A 330 -0.52 -10.92 -12.98
C PRO A 330 -0.82 -10.58 -14.44
N PHE A 331 -0.88 -9.30 -14.79
CA PHE A 331 -1.21 -8.86 -16.15
C PHE A 331 0.05 -8.49 -16.96
N LEU A 332 1.04 -7.88 -16.32
CA LEU A 332 2.27 -7.45 -16.99
C LEU A 332 3.14 -8.62 -17.43
N GLY A 333 3.09 -9.77 -16.74
CA GLY A 333 3.85 -10.97 -17.10
C GLY A 333 3.60 -11.51 -18.51
N TYR A 334 2.49 -11.12 -19.15
CA TYR A 334 2.19 -11.50 -20.54
C TYR A 334 3.02 -10.74 -21.59
N HIS A 335 3.60 -9.58 -21.25
CA HIS A 335 4.14 -8.63 -22.23
C HIS A 335 5.66 -8.56 -22.31
N PHE A 336 6.38 -8.97 -21.28
CA PHE A 336 7.83 -8.84 -21.22
C PHE A 336 8.52 -10.19 -20.97
N ASN A 337 9.66 -10.37 -21.64
CA ASN A 337 10.48 -11.56 -21.38
C ASN A 337 10.95 -11.63 -19.94
N ARG A 338 11.30 -10.48 -19.36
CA ARG A 338 11.67 -10.35 -17.96
C ARG A 338 11.14 -9.07 -17.35
N ILE A 339 10.56 -9.17 -16.16
CA ILE A 339 10.20 -8.04 -15.32
C ILE A 339 10.87 -8.20 -13.97
N THR A 340 11.49 -7.14 -13.48
CA THR A 340 12.03 -7.04 -12.12
C THR A 340 11.23 -6.01 -11.36
N TYR A 341 10.59 -6.43 -10.27
CA TYR A 341 9.81 -5.58 -9.38
C TYR A 341 10.64 -5.30 -8.13
N LEU A 342 10.81 -4.01 -7.80
CA LEU A 342 11.60 -3.51 -6.68
C LEU A 342 10.72 -2.65 -5.78
N TRP A 343 10.46 -3.12 -4.56
CA TRP A 343 9.63 -2.41 -3.59
C TRP A 343 10.39 -1.25 -2.97
N GLN A 344 10.53 -0.19 -3.71
CA GLN A 344 11.19 1.06 -3.31
C GLN A 344 10.91 2.15 -4.33
N TYR A 345 11.07 3.41 -3.94
CA TYR A 345 10.87 4.56 -4.85
C TYR A 345 12.18 5.16 -5.37
N ASN A 346 13.31 4.94 -4.69
CA ASN A 346 14.62 5.38 -5.19
C ASN A 346 15.05 4.50 -6.36
N LEU A 347 15.56 5.12 -7.43
CA LEU A 347 16.19 4.37 -8.50
C LEU A 347 17.45 3.67 -7.97
N ASP A 348 17.51 2.36 -8.16
CA ASP A 348 18.69 1.57 -7.91
C ASP A 348 19.45 1.33 -9.23
N THR A 349 20.51 2.10 -9.43
CA THR A 349 21.30 2.06 -10.66
C THR A 349 21.96 0.71 -10.88
N ALA A 350 22.35 -0.02 -9.82
CA ALA A 350 22.96 -1.34 -9.93
C ALA A 350 21.98 -2.38 -10.51
N TRP A 351 20.72 -2.34 -10.08
CA TRP A 351 19.68 -3.20 -10.67
C TRP A 351 19.43 -2.87 -12.13
N ILE A 352 19.38 -1.59 -12.48
CA ILE A 352 19.15 -1.14 -13.86
C ILE A 352 20.30 -1.57 -14.77
N GLU A 353 21.55 -1.37 -14.33
CA GLU A 353 22.74 -1.76 -15.09
C GLU A 353 22.87 -3.28 -15.25
N ARG A 354 22.46 -4.04 -14.25
CA ARG A 354 22.44 -5.50 -14.30
C ARG A 354 21.38 -6.04 -15.26
N ASP A 355 20.15 -5.56 -15.13
CA ASP A 355 19.01 -6.10 -15.87
C ASP A 355 18.87 -5.50 -17.28
N LYS A 356 19.47 -4.33 -17.53
CA LYS A 356 19.46 -3.60 -18.81
C LYS A 356 18.06 -3.56 -19.43
N PRO A 357 17.09 -2.92 -18.75
CA PRO A 357 15.72 -2.89 -19.22
C PRO A 357 15.55 -1.99 -20.45
N ASP A 358 14.52 -2.24 -21.26
CA ASP A 358 14.11 -1.35 -22.33
C ASP A 358 13.36 -0.14 -21.78
N ILE A 359 12.68 -0.32 -20.63
CA ILE A 359 11.95 0.71 -19.93
C ILE A 359 12.02 0.52 -18.42
N VAL A 360 12.11 1.62 -17.70
CA VAL A 360 11.93 1.71 -16.25
C VAL A 360 10.61 2.41 -15.96
N VAL A 361 9.81 1.81 -15.10
CA VAL A 361 8.57 2.40 -14.57
C VAL A 361 8.79 2.70 -13.08
N THR A 362 8.44 3.91 -12.65
CA THR A 362 8.24 4.20 -11.23
C THR A 362 6.74 4.35 -10.98
N GLU A 363 6.18 3.48 -10.18
CA GLU A 363 4.82 3.59 -9.69
C GLU A 363 4.85 4.13 -8.27
N MET A 364 3.96 5.06 -7.97
CA MET A 364 3.81 5.65 -6.65
C MET A 364 2.33 5.90 -6.37
N VAL A 365 1.84 5.44 -5.23
CA VAL A 365 0.49 5.76 -4.81
C VAL A 365 0.39 7.21 -4.32
N GLU A 366 -0.74 7.85 -4.59
CA GLU A 366 -1.01 9.30 -4.35
C GLU A 366 -0.56 9.79 -2.95
N ARG A 367 -0.76 8.99 -1.91
CA ARG A 367 -0.41 9.36 -0.52
C ARG A 367 1.07 9.53 -0.26
N PHE A 368 1.95 8.86 -1.03
CA PHE A 368 3.38 8.91 -0.78
C PHE A 368 4.07 10.18 -1.29
N PHE A 369 3.37 11.02 -2.02
CA PHE A 369 3.85 12.38 -2.31
C PHE A 369 4.13 13.23 -1.06
N ASN A 370 3.73 12.80 0.14
CA ASN A 370 4.01 13.46 1.40
C ASN A 370 5.15 12.87 2.18
N ILE A 371 5.32 11.57 2.04
CA ILE A 371 6.27 10.79 2.85
C ILE A 371 7.66 10.88 2.23
N ASP A 372 7.72 10.94 0.90
CA ASP A 372 8.97 10.98 0.16
C ASP A 372 9.31 12.39 -0.30
N ASP A 373 10.45 12.87 0.21
CA ASP A 373 11.06 14.14 -0.13
C ASP A 373 11.92 13.97 -1.40
N PRO A 374 11.56 14.60 -2.52
CA PRO A 374 12.26 14.42 -3.81
C PRO A 374 13.72 14.85 -3.76
N GLU A 375 14.08 15.84 -2.95
CA GLU A 375 15.47 16.28 -2.77
C GLU A 375 16.30 15.17 -2.09
N LYS A 376 15.75 14.56 -1.04
CA LYS A 376 16.40 13.44 -0.36
C LYS A 376 16.47 12.19 -1.24
N MET A 377 15.44 11.94 -2.06
CA MET A 377 15.47 10.84 -3.04
C MET A 377 16.61 11.07 -4.03
N LEU A 378 16.69 12.26 -4.60
CA LEU A 378 17.75 12.61 -5.55
C LEU A 378 19.15 12.52 -4.95
N ALA A 379 19.32 12.91 -3.68
CA ALA A 379 20.60 12.80 -2.98
C ALA A 379 21.05 11.33 -2.76
N ARG A 380 20.10 10.40 -2.67
CA ARG A 380 20.39 8.96 -2.53
C ARG A 380 20.67 8.26 -3.84
N GLU A 381 20.14 8.80 -4.95
CA GLU A 381 20.30 8.23 -6.28
C GLU A 381 21.59 8.74 -6.92
N ALA A 382 22.57 7.86 -7.15
CA ALA A 382 23.83 8.20 -7.81
C ALA A 382 23.64 8.44 -9.33
N LEU A 383 22.82 9.41 -9.71
CA LEU A 383 22.49 9.74 -11.11
C LEU A 383 23.49 10.73 -11.71
N ASN A 384 24.74 10.32 -11.88
CA ASN A 384 25.81 11.11 -12.49
C ASN A 384 25.95 10.86 -14.00
#